data_4f2437168f3cbac0176f8f1cebb1aace
#
_entry.id   4f2437168f3cbac0176f8f1cebb1aace
#
_cell.length_a   1.000
_cell.length_b   1.000
_cell.length_c   1.000
_cell.angle_alpha   90.00
_cell.angle_beta   90.00
_cell.angle_gamma   90.00
#
_symmetry.space_group_name_H-M   'P 1'
#
loop_
_entity.id
_entity.type
_entity.pdbx_description
1 polymer ?
#
loop_
_entity_poly.entity_id
_entity_poly.type
_entity_poly.pdbx_seq_one_letter_code
_entity_poly.pdbx_strand_id
1 'polypeptide(L)'
;MGQGKQRLNQKSRWEKTKQTFRDGIQVAQANGASILLIYVPIKFRVYRDFIKIPHGSPLGHWSAWKSLPQNFMEFCRTASVSCLDLTDRLQQAVREGVDVYAPNDTHWSSEGNAVVAAELEHLLHTRPLDPSLSLVSRTH
;
A
#
# COMPACT_ATOMS: atom_id res chain seq x y z
N MET A 1 6.64 19.73 -22.92
CA MET A 1 5.72 20.49 -22.02
C MET A 1 4.76 19.63 -21.16
N GLY A 2 4.65 18.31 -21.34
CA GLY A 2 3.68 17.45 -20.63
C GLY A 2 4.04 17.03 -19.20
N GLN A 3 5.32 16.84 -18.91
CA GLN A 3 5.75 16.24 -17.63
C GLN A 3 5.53 17.12 -16.38
N GLY A 4 5.63 18.43 -16.51
CA GLY A 4 5.41 19.37 -15.42
C GLY A 4 3.95 19.40 -14.93
N LYS A 5 2.98 19.38 -15.86
CA LYS A 5 1.54 19.36 -15.53
C LYS A 5 1.13 18.04 -14.86
N GLN A 6 1.70 16.91 -15.30
CA GLN A 6 1.41 15.60 -14.67
C GLN A 6 1.94 15.52 -13.22
N ARG A 7 3.15 16.01 -12.96
CA ARG A 7 3.73 16.04 -11.61
C ARG A 7 2.94 16.94 -10.66
N LEU A 8 2.52 18.12 -11.10
CA LEU A 8 1.68 19.02 -10.30
C LEU A 8 0.31 18.39 -9.98
N ASN A 9 -0.31 17.70 -10.94
CA ASN A 9 -1.58 17.02 -10.73
C ASN A 9 -1.46 15.84 -9.74
N GLN A 10 -0.37 15.07 -9.82
CA GLN A 10 -0.11 13.96 -8.88
C GLN A 10 0.13 14.45 -7.45
N LYS A 11 0.92 15.52 -7.29
CA LYS A 11 1.16 16.15 -5.98
C LYS A 11 -0.16 16.63 -5.37
N SER A 12 -1.00 17.31 -6.16
CA SER A 12 -2.31 17.78 -5.71
C SER A 12 -3.25 16.64 -5.32
N ARG A 13 -3.26 15.52 -6.07
CA ARG A 13 -4.06 14.34 -5.74
C ARG A 13 -3.59 13.69 -4.44
N TRP A 14 -2.28 13.54 -4.26
CA TRP A 14 -1.72 12.97 -3.04
C TRP A 14 -2.05 13.83 -1.81
N GLU A 15 -1.96 15.17 -1.91
CA GLU A 15 -2.34 16.06 -0.82
C GLU A 15 -3.83 15.90 -0.44
N LYS A 16 -4.73 15.79 -1.42
CA LYS A 16 -6.14 15.50 -1.18
C LYS A 16 -6.35 14.15 -0.48
N THR A 17 -5.66 13.10 -0.93
CA THR A 17 -5.72 11.78 -0.31
C THR A 17 -5.26 11.83 1.16
N LYS A 18 -4.15 12.51 1.44
CA LYS A 18 -3.68 12.70 2.82
C LYS A 18 -4.69 13.44 3.69
N GLN A 19 -5.39 14.44 3.13
CA GLN A 19 -6.42 15.15 3.87
C GLN A 19 -7.58 14.22 4.22
N THR A 20 -8.07 13.42 3.26
CA THR A 20 -9.11 12.42 3.50
C THR A 20 -8.70 11.41 4.59
N PHE A 21 -7.45 10.96 4.58
CA PHE A 21 -6.94 10.09 5.65
C PHE A 21 -6.93 10.78 7.01
N ARG A 22 -6.47 12.04 7.10
CA ARG A 22 -6.49 12.81 8.35
C ARG A 22 -7.90 12.96 8.91
N ASP A 23 -8.86 13.27 8.03
CA ASP A 23 -10.26 13.42 8.43
C ASP A 23 -10.82 12.09 8.96
N GLY A 24 -10.54 10.99 8.29
CA GLY A 24 -10.94 9.64 8.75
C GLY A 24 -10.29 9.22 10.07
N ILE A 25 -8.98 9.51 10.24
CA ILE A 25 -8.26 9.28 11.49
C ILE A 25 -8.89 10.07 12.63
N GLN A 26 -9.16 11.35 12.41
CA GLN A 26 -9.78 12.21 13.41
C GLN A 26 -11.17 11.70 13.83
N VAL A 27 -12.00 11.28 12.87
CA VAL A 27 -13.32 10.71 13.17
C VAL A 27 -13.19 9.44 13.98
N ALA A 28 -12.29 8.52 13.61
CA ALA A 28 -12.08 7.27 14.35
C ALA A 28 -11.62 7.55 15.79
N GLN A 29 -10.64 8.40 15.97
CA GLN A 29 -10.10 8.77 17.29
C GLN A 29 -11.16 9.46 18.17
N ALA A 30 -11.96 10.36 17.61
CA ALA A 30 -13.05 11.03 18.33
C ALA A 30 -14.12 10.04 18.82
N ASN A 31 -14.25 8.88 18.18
CA ASN A 31 -15.17 7.80 18.57
C ASN A 31 -14.49 6.66 19.36
N GLY A 32 -13.24 6.84 19.80
CA GLY A 32 -12.51 5.84 20.58
C GLY A 32 -12.14 4.59 19.77
N ALA A 33 -12.14 4.67 18.44
CA ALA A 33 -11.78 3.56 17.55
C ALA A 33 -10.31 3.62 17.16
N SER A 34 -9.67 2.45 17.13
CA SER A 34 -8.34 2.30 16.52
C SER A 34 -8.46 2.18 15.01
N ILE A 35 -7.49 2.72 14.28
CA ILE A 35 -7.47 2.67 12.82
C ILE A 35 -6.18 2.05 12.30
N LEU A 36 -6.31 1.19 11.31
CA LEU A 36 -5.22 0.66 10.52
C LEU A 36 -5.43 1.06 9.06
N LEU A 37 -4.47 1.78 8.49
CA LEU A 37 -4.45 2.06 7.06
C LEU A 37 -3.65 0.99 6.33
N ILE A 38 -4.19 0.48 5.23
CA ILE A 38 -3.55 -0.57 4.46
C ILE A 38 -3.26 -0.09 3.04
N TYR A 39 -2.00 -0.19 2.63
CA TYR A 39 -1.63 -0.01 1.24
C TYR A 39 -1.76 -1.34 0.50
N VAL A 40 -2.68 -1.36 -0.46
CA VAL A 40 -2.90 -2.49 -1.37
C VAL A 40 -2.14 -2.21 -2.66
N PRO A 41 -1.06 -2.95 -2.96
CA PRO A 41 -0.32 -2.76 -4.20
C PRO A 41 -1.15 -3.21 -5.40
N ILE A 42 -0.94 -2.56 -6.54
CA ILE A 42 -1.52 -3.03 -7.80
C ILE A 42 -0.81 -4.30 -8.28
N LYS A 43 -1.52 -5.15 -9.01
CA LYS A 43 -1.02 -6.40 -9.59
C LYS A 43 0.35 -6.25 -10.25
N PHE A 44 0.51 -5.22 -11.10
CA PHE A 44 1.79 -4.94 -11.78
C PHE A 44 2.96 -4.75 -10.80
N ARG A 45 2.76 -4.11 -9.65
CA ARG A 45 3.82 -3.92 -8.64
C ARG A 45 4.25 -5.24 -8.02
N VAL A 46 3.29 -6.11 -7.75
CA VAL A 46 3.53 -7.42 -7.11
C VAL A 46 4.28 -8.35 -8.06
N TYR A 47 3.90 -8.39 -9.34
CA TYR A 47 4.48 -9.30 -10.34
C TYR A 47 5.64 -8.69 -11.13
N ARG A 48 6.10 -7.50 -10.78
CA ARG A 48 7.08 -6.75 -11.57
C ARG A 48 8.34 -7.53 -11.91
N ASP A 49 8.86 -8.31 -10.95
CA ASP A 49 10.10 -9.06 -11.13
C ASP A 49 9.91 -10.33 -11.97
N PHE A 50 8.66 -10.70 -12.24
CA PHE A 50 8.28 -11.91 -13.00
C PHE A 50 7.79 -11.60 -14.41
N ILE A 51 7.63 -10.34 -14.78
CA ILE A 51 7.12 -9.91 -16.07
C ILE A 51 8.19 -9.17 -16.87
N LYS A 52 8.27 -9.49 -18.17
CA LYS A 52 9.08 -8.72 -19.11
C LYS A 52 8.23 -7.58 -19.67
N ILE A 53 8.67 -6.36 -19.45
CA ILE A 53 8.02 -5.17 -20.00
C ILE A 53 8.60 -4.92 -21.39
N PRO A 54 7.80 -4.95 -22.48
CA PRO A 54 8.28 -4.63 -23.81
C PRO A 54 8.89 -3.22 -23.87
N HIS A 55 9.97 -3.09 -24.64
CA HIS A 55 10.61 -1.80 -24.86
C HIS A 55 9.59 -0.80 -25.45
N GLY A 56 9.53 0.41 -24.91
CA GLY A 56 8.57 1.43 -25.36
C GLY A 56 7.16 1.28 -24.77
N SER A 57 6.90 0.28 -23.93
CA SER A 57 5.61 0.15 -23.23
C SER A 57 5.35 1.35 -22.32
N PRO A 58 4.12 1.89 -22.30
CA PRO A 58 3.71 2.91 -21.31
C PRO A 58 3.97 2.51 -19.88
N LEU A 59 3.96 1.20 -19.57
CA LEU A 59 4.27 0.65 -18.26
C LEU A 59 5.73 0.91 -17.83
N GLY A 60 6.66 1.07 -18.78
CA GLY A 60 8.06 1.44 -18.51
C GLY A 60 8.21 2.85 -17.92
N HIS A 61 7.24 3.74 -18.16
CA HIS A 61 7.22 5.10 -17.64
C HIS A 61 6.61 5.25 -16.23
N TRP A 62 6.32 4.16 -15.55
CA TRP A 62 5.70 4.12 -14.21
C TRP A 62 6.61 4.59 -13.06
N SER A 63 7.65 5.35 -13.38
CA SER A 63 8.52 5.95 -12.34
C SER A 63 7.74 6.83 -11.34
N ALA A 64 6.63 7.44 -11.78
CA ALA A 64 5.78 8.29 -10.93
C ALA A 64 5.08 7.53 -9.79
N TRP A 65 4.94 6.20 -9.91
CA TRP A 65 4.27 5.35 -8.91
C TRP A 65 5.24 4.62 -8.00
N LYS A 66 6.56 4.69 -8.29
CA LYS A 66 7.59 3.98 -7.50
C LYS A 66 7.61 4.41 -6.05
N SER A 67 7.40 5.70 -5.78
CA SER A 67 7.48 6.29 -4.44
C SER A 67 6.17 6.26 -3.66
N LEU A 68 5.06 5.75 -4.23
CA LEU A 68 3.76 5.79 -3.55
C LEU A 68 3.74 5.01 -2.23
N PRO A 69 4.28 3.78 -2.13
CA PRO A 69 4.37 3.08 -0.84
C PRO A 69 5.19 3.86 0.19
N GLN A 70 6.35 4.36 -0.22
CA GLN A 70 7.22 5.16 0.66
C GLN A 70 6.51 6.43 1.14
N ASN A 71 5.82 7.14 0.24
CA ASN A 71 5.04 8.33 0.59
C ASN A 71 3.88 7.98 1.53
N PHE A 72 3.25 6.82 1.34
CA PHE A 72 2.21 6.32 2.23
C PHE A 72 2.76 6.02 3.62
N MET A 73 3.86 5.27 3.73
CA MET A 73 4.48 4.96 5.02
C MET A 73 5.01 6.21 5.73
N GLU A 74 5.56 7.18 4.98
CA GLU A 74 5.97 8.47 5.54
C GLU A 74 4.77 9.27 6.08
N PHE A 75 3.64 9.26 5.36
CA PHE A 75 2.40 9.83 5.87
C PHE A 75 1.98 9.17 7.18
N CYS A 76 1.99 7.85 7.25
CA CYS A 76 1.63 7.09 8.45
C CYS A 76 2.49 7.47 9.65
N ARG A 77 3.80 7.54 9.43
CA ARG A 77 4.76 7.93 10.45
C ARG A 77 4.48 9.37 10.97
N THR A 78 4.23 10.31 10.06
CA THR A 78 3.98 11.71 10.43
C THR A 78 2.59 11.94 11.03
N ALA A 79 1.62 11.13 10.67
CA ALA A 79 0.27 11.15 11.23
C ALA A 79 0.13 10.32 12.51
N SER A 80 1.19 9.61 12.92
CA SER A 80 1.18 8.71 14.08
C SER A 80 0.03 7.71 14.04
N VAL A 81 -0.18 7.07 12.88
CA VAL A 81 -1.25 6.08 12.64
C VAL A 81 -0.66 4.74 12.23
N SER A 82 -1.29 3.66 12.66
CA SER A 82 -0.90 2.31 12.27
C SER A 82 -1.12 2.09 10.77
N CYS A 83 -0.10 1.56 10.10
CA CYS A 83 -0.18 1.26 8.67
C CYS A 83 0.47 -0.08 8.33
N LEU A 84 -0.02 -0.67 7.25
CA LEU A 84 0.51 -1.90 6.67
C LEU A 84 0.69 -1.70 5.16
N ASP A 85 1.89 -1.94 4.65
CA ASP A 85 2.15 -2.08 3.22
C ASP A 85 2.21 -3.58 2.88
N LEU A 86 1.27 -4.04 2.06
CA LEU A 86 1.16 -5.44 1.65
C LEU A 86 2.12 -5.82 0.52
N THR A 87 2.93 -4.89 0.00
CA THR A 87 3.76 -5.12 -1.19
C THR A 87 4.70 -6.29 -1.00
N ASP A 88 5.52 -6.27 0.05
CA ASP A 88 6.56 -7.28 0.28
C ASP A 88 5.95 -8.66 0.58
N ARG A 89 4.86 -8.70 1.34
CA ARG A 89 4.18 -9.96 1.68
C ARG A 89 3.58 -10.62 0.44
N LEU A 90 2.92 -9.85 -0.42
CA LEU A 90 2.35 -10.38 -1.67
C LEU A 90 3.46 -10.77 -2.67
N GLN A 91 4.54 -10.00 -2.77
CA GLN A 91 5.70 -10.38 -3.59
C GLN A 91 6.35 -11.67 -3.09
N GLN A 92 6.45 -11.85 -1.79
CA GLN A 92 6.98 -13.08 -1.20
C GLN A 92 6.12 -14.28 -1.56
N ALA A 93 4.79 -14.17 -1.45
CA ALA A 93 3.87 -15.23 -1.84
C ALA A 93 4.02 -15.61 -3.33
N VAL A 94 4.19 -14.61 -4.22
CA VAL A 94 4.45 -14.87 -5.65
C VAL A 94 5.78 -15.60 -5.86
N ARG A 95 6.84 -15.25 -5.12
CA ARG A 95 8.13 -16.01 -5.18
C ARG A 95 7.98 -17.45 -4.71
N GLU A 96 7.05 -17.70 -3.81
CA GLU A 96 6.70 -19.04 -3.31
C GLU A 96 5.75 -19.80 -4.25
N GLY A 97 5.39 -19.21 -5.40
CA GLY A 97 4.55 -19.85 -6.43
C GLY A 97 3.05 -19.66 -6.22
N VAL A 98 2.63 -18.71 -5.36
CA VAL A 98 1.21 -18.42 -5.11
C VAL A 98 0.71 -17.36 -6.08
N ASP A 99 -0.36 -17.65 -6.80
CA ASP A 99 -1.03 -16.67 -7.66
C ASP A 99 -1.97 -15.79 -6.83
N VAL A 100 -1.45 -14.64 -6.38
CA VAL A 100 -2.17 -13.76 -5.45
C VAL A 100 -3.20 -12.84 -6.11
N TYR A 101 -3.20 -12.72 -7.44
CA TYR A 101 -4.20 -11.99 -8.23
C TYR A 101 -4.84 -12.91 -9.26
N ALA A 102 -6.13 -12.72 -9.51
CA ALA A 102 -6.81 -13.43 -10.58
C ALA A 102 -6.13 -13.19 -11.95
N PRO A 103 -6.02 -14.20 -12.83
CA PRO A 103 -5.24 -14.11 -14.08
C PRO A 103 -5.64 -12.94 -14.97
N ASN A 104 -6.94 -12.73 -15.14
CA ASN A 104 -7.52 -11.74 -16.08
C ASN A 104 -8.14 -10.54 -15.37
N ASP A 105 -7.82 -10.34 -14.09
CA ASP A 105 -8.42 -9.31 -13.25
C ASP A 105 -7.36 -8.62 -12.38
N THR A 106 -7.72 -7.49 -11.81
CA THR A 106 -6.93 -6.74 -10.82
C THR A 106 -7.31 -7.04 -9.38
N HIS A 107 -8.30 -7.90 -9.16
CA HIS A 107 -8.70 -8.36 -7.84
C HIS A 107 -7.81 -9.50 -7.35
N TRP A 108 -7.74 -9.66 -6.04
CA TRP A 108 -7.05 -10.81 -5.45
C TRP A 108 -7.75 -12.12 -5.82
N SER A 109 -6.96 -13.17 -5.96
CA SER A 109 -7.44 -14.55 -6.00
C SER A 109 -7.94 -14.98 -4.61
N SER A 110 -8.48 -16.19 -4.49
CA SER A 110 -8.75 -16.84 -3.20
C SER A 110 -7.49 -16.98 -2.37
N GLU A 111 -6.38 -17.36 -3.00
CA GLU A 111 -5.07 -17.52 -2.38
C GLU A 111 -4.51 -16.18 -1.93
N GLY A 112 -4.66 -15.13 -2.75
CA GLY A 112 -4.27 -13.76 -2.39
C GLY A 112 -5.03 -13.23 -1.18
N ASN A 113 -6.33 -13.49 -1.12
CA ASN A 113 -7.15 -13.16 0.06
C ASN A 113 -6.66 -13.90 1.32
N ALA A 114 -6.33 -15.20 1.19
CA ALA A 114 -5.80 -15.98 2.32
C ALA A 114 -4.46 -15.44 2.82
N VAL A 115 -3.55 -15.05 1.90
CA VAL A 115 -2.26 -14.43 2.24
C VAL A 115 -2.46 -13.13 3.02
N VAL A 116 -3.37 -12.28 2.56
CA VAL A 116 -3.66 -11.00 3.22
C VAL A 116 -4.34 -11.20 4.56
N ALA A 117 -5.28 -12.14 4.66
CA ALA A 117 -5.95 -12.46 5.93
C ALA A 117 -4.95 -12.94 6.99
N ALA A 118 -4.02 -13.85 6.62
CA ALA A 118 -3.00 -14.33 7.51
C ALA A 118 -2.04 -13.22 7.97
N GLU A 119 -1.68 -12.27 7.08
CA GLU A 119 -0.84 -11.13 7.43
C GLU A 119 -1.55 -10.18 8.41
N LEU A 120 -2.83 -9.92 8.20
CA LEU A 120 -3.64 -9.10 9.10
C LEU A 120 -3.82 -9.78 10.47
N GLU A 121 -4.11 -11.07 10.49
CA GLU A 121 -4.21 -11.85 11.71
C GLU A 121 -2.91 -11.79 12.51
N HIS A 122 -1.78 -12.05 11.86
CA HIS A 122 -0.45 -11.95 12.48
C HIS A 122 -0.20 -10.56 13.07
N LEU A 123 -0.48 -9.50 12.28
CA LEU A 123 -0.31 -8.13 12.73
C LEU A 123 -1.14 -7.83 13.99
N LEU A 124 -2.43 -8.18 13.97
CA LEU A 124 -3.35 -7.88 15.06
C LEU A 124 -3.02 -8.67 16.35
N HIS A 125 -2.49 -9.90 16.24
CA HIS A 125 -2.04 -10.68 17.38
C HIS A 125 -0.72 -10.19 17.97
N THR A 126 0.21 -9.75 17.12
CA THR A 126 1.56 -9.35 17.56
C THR A 126 1.65 -7.88 17.95
N ARG A 127 0.75 -7.05 17.41
CA ARG A 127 0.71 -5.61 17.65
C ARG A 127 -0.74 -5.16 17.82
N PRO A 128 -1.29 -5.22 19.03
CA PRO A 128 -2.62 -4.65 19.28
C PRO A 128 -2.67 -3.21 18.77
N LEU A 129 -3.72 -2.87 18.05
CA LEU A 129 -3.93 -1.51 17.57
C LEU A 129 -4.23 -0.63 18.79
N ASP A 130 -3.19 -0.06 19.37
CA ASP A 130 -3.32 0.91 20.46
C ASP A 130 -3.47 2.31 19.83
N PRO A 131 -4.54 3.04 20.14
CA PRO A 131 -4.71 4.41 19.65
C PRO A 131 -3.57 5.35 20.07
N SER A 132 -2.79 5.00 21.08
CA SER A 132 -1.70 5.81 21.62
C SER A 132 -0.29 5.45 21.07
N LEU A 133 -0.14 4.35 20.33
CA LEU A 133 1.17 3.89 19.85
C LEU A 133 1.33 4.08 18.35
N SER A 134 2.21 5.02 17.97
CA SER A 134 2.73 5.12 16.62
C SER A 134 3.64 3.94 16.31
N LEU A 135 3.22 3.08 15.38
CA LEU A 135 4.04 1.97 14.88
C LEU A 135 5.18 2.51 14.01
N VAL A 136 6.36 2.62 14.58
CA VAL A 136 7.60 2.82 13.83
C VAL A 136 7.93 1.51 13.13
N SER A 137 7.88 1.52 11.81
CA SER A 137 8.34 0.42 10.96
C SER A 137 9.81 0.14 11.28
N ARG A 138 10.14 -1.06 11.78
CA ARG A 138 11.52 -1.53 11.81
C ARG A 138 11.84 -2.07 10.42
N THR A 139 12.59 -1.29 9.66
CA THR A 139 13.34 -1.78 8.50
C THR A 139 14.44 -2.73 8.99
N HIS A 140 14.41 -3.94 8.52
CA HIS A 140 15.57 -4.82 8.42
C HIS A 140 16.06 -4.87 7.00
#